data_8a038542733686d8d1438b870bf273c1
#
_entry.id   8a038542733686d8d1438b870bf273c1
#
_cell.length_a   1.000
_cell.length_b   1.000
_cell.length_c   1.000
_cell.angle_alpha   90.00
_cell.angle_beta   90.00
_cell.angle_gamma   90.00
#
_symmetry.space_group_name_H-M   'P 1'
#
loop_
_entity.id
_entity.type
_entity.pdbx_description
1 polymer ?
#
loop_
_entity_poly.entity_id
_entity_poly.type
_entity_poly.pdbx_seq_one_letter_code
_entity_poly.pdbx_strand_id
1 'polypeptide(L)'
;MKSKTLKSIAFLLLMLVASPQLFAHALWIETKATGTKGKAQEISVFFGEYSDNDITLASKWFSDLKDFSLVVISPSKKETKLTAKALENKYQAFFTPDEDGVYTVVMHHIVKDVYGTMKLDYNSSATVTVGNAAKGNEAAANSNVISLFSKEATTAKQKATIYVSALYEAKEAKKQKIKVIAPNGWEKELWSNDKGEISFTPIWSGNYMVEFAYTEKAAGEHNGKKYDEIWKMATYLISVK
;
A
#
# COMPACT_ATOMS: atom_id res chain seq x y z
N MET A 1 -45.44 -19.21 22.18
CA MET A 1 -44.98 -18.19 21.19
C MET A 1 -43.67 -17.51 21.53
N LYS A 2 -43.27 -17.34 22.80
CA LYS A 2 -42.03 -16.62 23.21
C LYS A 2 -40.69 -17.34 22.81
N SER A 3 -40.66 -18.65 22.60
CA SER A 3 -39.45 -19.40 22.28
C SER A 3 -39.00 -19.29 20.80
N LYS A 4 -39.92 -19.10 19.86
CA LYS A 4 -39.65 -18.99 18.42
C LYS A 4 -39.06 -17.63 18.07
N THR A 5 -39.57 -16.57 18.70
CA THR A 5 -39.06 -15.17 18.50
C THR A 5 -37.64 -15.01 19.05
N LEU A 6 -37.31 -15.63 20.19
CA LEU A 6 -35.97 -15.56 20.78
C LEU A 6 -34.90 -16.26 19.90
N LYS A 7 -35.26 -17.42 19.29
CA LYS A 7 -34.38 -18.14 18.36
C LYS A 7 -34.16 -17.38 17.06
N SER A 8 -35.17 -16.68 16.54
CA SER A 8 -35.05 -15.84 15.33
C SER A 8 -34.19 -14.60 15.58
N ILE A 9 -34.28 -13.98 16.75
CA ILE A 9 -33.45 -12.83 17.12
C ILE A 9 -31.98 -13.27 17.31
N ALA A 10 -31.73 -14.42 17.95
CA ALA A 10 -30.39 -14.98 18.12
C ALA A 10 -29.74 -15.34 16.76
N PHE A 11 -30.52 -15.87 15.79
CA PHE A 11 -30.04 -16.18 14.45
C PHE A 11 -29.75 -14.90 13.66
N LEU A 12 -30.55 -13.83 13.80
CA LEU A 12 -30.32 -12.53 13.19
C LEU A 12 -29.07 -11.84 13.76
N LEU A 13 -28.83 -11.93 15.07
CA LEU A 13 -27.62 -11.44 15.72
C LEU A 13 -26.36 -12.20 15.27
N LEU A 14 -26.48 -13.52 15.04
CA LEU A 14 -25.36 -14.34 14.56
C LEU A 14 -24.97 -14.01 13.11
N MET A 15 -25.91 -13.57 12.27
CA MET A 15 -25.65 -13.12 10.91
C MET A 15 -24.97 -11.74 10.85
N LEU A 16 -25.15 -10.91 11.86
CA LEU A 16 -24.49 -9.60 11.95
C LEU A 16 -23.01 -9.68 12.33
N VAL A 17 -22.57 -10.81 12.89
CA VAL A 17 -21.15 -11.04 13.28
C VAL A 17 -20.32 -11.67 12.14
N ALA A 18 -20.97 -12.16 11.09
CA ALA A 18 -20.32 -12.71 9.91
C ALA A 18 -20.11 -11.62 8.83
N SER A 19 -19.65 -10.43 9.22
CA SER A 19 -19.05 -9.52 8.24
C SER A 19 -17.76 -10.15 7.76
N PRO A 20 -17.56 -10.43 6.47
CA PRO A 20 -16.26 -10.87 6.00
C PRO A 20 -15.27 -9.72 6.22
N GLN A 21 -14.45 -9.82 7.26
CA GLN A 21 -13.26 -8.97 7.46
C GLN A 21 -12.17 -9.34 6.44
N LEU A 22 -12.53 -9.46 5.19
CA LEU A 22 -11.74 -10.16 4.18
C LEU A 22 -10.81 -9.28 3.37
N PHE A 23 -10.80 -7.96 3.60
CA PHE A 23 -9.99 -6.99 2.84
C PHE A 23 -9.17 -6.06 3.73
N ALA A 24 -8.82 -6.50 4.93
CA ALA A 24 -7.99 -5.74 5.84
C ALA A 24 -6.49 -5.91 5.53
N HIS A 25 -6.08 -7.08 4.97
CA HIS A 25 -4.68 -7.37 4.72
C HIS A 25 -4.14 -6.60 3.52
N ALA A 26 -3.07 -5.86 3.76
CA ALA A 26 -2.33 -5.10 2.77
C ALA A 26 -0.95 -5.70 2.50
N LEU A 27 -0.41 -5.46 1.32
CA LEU A 27 1.02 -5.53 1.05
C LEU A 27 1.61 -4.13 1.17
N TRP A 28 2.73 -3.98 1.90
CA TRP A 28 3.38 -2.67 2.00
C TRP A 28 4.90 -2.78 2.02
N ILE A 29 5.54 -1.68 1.62
CA ILE A 29 6.99 -1.53 1.62
C ILE A 29 7.40 -0.68 2.83
N GLU A 30 8.41 -1.16 3.58
CA GLU A 30 9.14 -0.36 4.55
C GLU A 30 10.59 -0.18 4.13
N THR A 31 11.07 1.04 4.23
CA THR A 31 12.46 1.41 4.03
C THR A 31 12.78 2.69 4.79
N LYS A 32 14.06 2.94 5.06
CA LYS A 32 14.46 4.25 5.61
C LYS A 32 14.22 5.33 4.56
N ALA A 33 13.55 6.42 4.94
CA ALA A 33 13.23 7.53 4.06
C ALA A 33 14.48 8.25 3.48
N THR A 34 15.66 8.04 4.08
CA THR A 34 16.93 8.61 3.63
C THR A 34 17.96 7.51 3.42
N GLY A 35 18.62 7.55 2.27
CA GLY A 35 19.72 6.68 1.90
C GLY A 35 21.07 7.42 1.82
N THR A 36 22.13 6.68 1.62
CA THR A 36 23.47 7.21 1.40
C THR A 36 24.05 6.61 0.13
N LYS A 37 24.56 7.46 -0.76
CA LYS A 37 25.23 7.04 -2.00
C LYS A 37 26.34 6.02 -1.71
N GLY A 38 26.35 4.93 -2.47
CA GLY A 38 27.32 3.84 -2.33
C GLY A 38 27.08 2.91 -1.13
N LYS A 39 26.02 3.12 -0.32
CA LYS A 39 25.68 2.23 0.80
C LYS A 39 24.38 1.48 0.52
N ALA A 40 24.35 0.19 0.91
CA ALA A 40 23.18 -0.64 0.74
C ALA A 40 21.96 -0.07 1.50
N GLN A 41 20.85 0.07 0.79
CA GLN A 41 19.54 0.46 1.32
C GLN A 41 18.66 -0.78 1.40
N GLU A 42 18.16 -1.07 2.59
CA GLU A 42 17.23 -2.17 2.82
C GLU A 42 15.82 -1.80 2.40
N ILE A 43 15.15 -2.75 1.74
CA ILE A 43 13.74 -2.73 1.42
C ILE A 43 13.10 -3.96 2.06
N SER A 44 12.06 -3.76 2.83
CA SER A 44 11.26 -4.82 3.44
C SER A 44 9.84 -4.76 2.88
N VAL A 45 9.31 -5.90 2.46
CA VAL A 45 7.92 -6.06 2.02
C VAL A 45 7.21 -6.92 3.03
N PHE A 46 6.08 -6.43 3.53
CA PHE A 46 5.24 -7.08 4.53
C PHE A 46 3.85 -7.36 3.96
N PHE A 47 3.17 -8.33 4.57
CA PHE A 47 1.77 -8.62 4.34
C PHE A 47 1.06 -8.81 5.67
N GLY A 48 -0.11 -8.20 5.83
CA GLY A 48 -0.89 -8.28 7.07
C GLY A 48 -1.81 -7.10 7.28
N GLU A 49 -2.18 -6.84 8.54
CA GLU A 49 -3.01 -5.73 8.97
C GLU A 49 -2.14 -4.69 9.69
N TYR A 50 -1.88 -3.57 9.01
CA TYR A 50 -0.97 -2.54 9.53
C TYR A 50 -1.50 -1.86 10.80
N SER A 51 -2.81 -1.58 10.87
CA SER A 51 -3.43 -0.92 12.02
C SER A 51 -3.29 -1.69 13.33
N ASP A 52 -3.37 -3.02 13.24
CA ASP A 52 -3.31 -3.93 14.39
C ASP A 52 -1.88 -4.43 14.67
N ASN A 53 -0.91 -4.01 13.84
CA ASN A 53 0.46 -4.54 13.86
C ASN A 53 0.48 -6.09 13.71
N ASP A 54 -0.50 -6.63 12.99
CA ASP A 54 -0.58 -8.06 12.69
C ASP A 54 0.16 -8.35 11.38
N ILE A 55 1.35 -8.94 11.51
CA ILE A 55 2.21 -9.27 10.39
C ILE A 55 2.15 -10.77 10.11
N THR A 56 1.69 -11.13 8.92
CA THR A 56 1.60 -12.52 8.48
C THR A 56 2.98 -13.09 8.17
N LEU A 57 3.30 -14.26 8.73
CA LEU A 57 4.53 -14.99 8.44
C LEU A 57 4.69 -15.20 6.91
N ALA A 58 5.89 -15.00 6.37
CA ALA A 58 6.15 -15.10 4.93
C ALA A 58 5.75 -16.47 4.34
N SER A 59 5.86 -17.53 5.13
CA SER A 59 5.45 -18.89 4.75
C SER A 59 3.93 -19.08 4.66
N LYS A 60 3.14 -18.13 5.18
CA LYS A 60 1.67 -18.17 5.22
C LYS A 60 1.03 -17.14 4.28
N TRP A 61 1.81 -16.47 3.45
CA TRP A 61 1.27 -15.53 2.49
C TRP A 61 0.30 -16.23 1.53
N PHE A 62 -0.81 -15.56 1.29
CA PHE A 62 -1.93 -16.10 0.50
C PHE A 62 -1.52 -16.32 -0.96
N SER A 63 -1.95 -17.44 -1.53
CA SER A 63 -1.76 -17.78 -2.95
C SER A 63 -0.29 -17.66 -3.40
N ASP A 64 -0.04 -16.84 -4.39
CA ASP A 64 1.27 -16.55 -4.99
C ASP A 64 1.78 -15.13 -4.68
N LEU A 65 1.28 -14.50 -3.61
CA LEU A 65 1.73 -13.16 -3.18
C LEU A 65 3.26 -13.02 -3.05
N LYS A 66 3.95 -14.11 -2.75
CA LYS A 66 5.41 -14.18 -2.67
C LYS A 66 6.13 -13.89 -4.00
N ASP A 67 5.42 -14.02 -5.12
CA ASP A 67 5.97 -13.87 -6.47
C ASP A 67 5.83 -12.43 -7.01
N PHE A 68 5.65 -11.47 -6.10
CA PHE A 68 5.53 -10.04 -6.44
C PHE A 68 6.75 -9.51 -7.21
N SER A 69 6.53 -8.54 -8.08
CA SER A 69 7.59 -7.76 -8.69
C SER A 69 8.04 -6.64 -7.75
N LEU A 70 9.34 -6.41 -7.66
CA LEU A 70 9.94 -5.31 -6.89
C LEU A 70 10.97 -4.60 -7.75
N VAL A 71 10.77 -3.29 -7.96
CA VAL A 71 11.61 -2.46 -8.84
C VAL A 71 12.01 -1.20 -8.09
N VAL A 72 13.28 -0.80 -8.21
CA VAL A 72 13.73 0.53 -7.80
C VAL A 72 13.93 1.40 -9.04
N ILE A 73 13.40 2.60 -9.00
CA ILE A 73 13.48 3.60 -10.07
C ILE A 73 14.37 4.73 -9.55
N SER A 74 15.50 4.95 -10.22
CA SER A 74 16.47 5.97 -9.82
C SER A 74 16.00 7.39 -10.21
N PRO A 75 16.61 8.45 -9.66
CA PRO A 75 16.33 9.84 -10.06
C PRO A 75 16.51 10.10 -11.57
N SER A 76 17.38 9.34 -12.25
CA SER A 76 17.56 9.36 -13.70
C SER A 76 16.58 8.50 -14.48
N LYS A 77 15.55 7.91 -13.80
CA LYS A 77 14.51 7.04 -14.37
C LYS A 77 15.02 5.67 -14.85
N LYS A 78 16.18 5.25 -14.38
CA LYS A 78 16.66 3.88 -14.62
C LYS A 78 15.91 2.93 -13.68
N GLU A 79 15.31 1.90 -14.25
CA GLU A 79 14.65 0.83 -13.52
C GLU A 79 15.64 -0.32 -13.22
N THR A 80 15.58 -0.82 -12.00
CA THR A 80 16.36 -1.98 -11.58
C THR A 80 15.45 -2.94 -10.82
N LYS A 81 15.27 -4.15 -11.35
CA LYS A 81 14.51 -5.21 -10.67
C LYS A 81 15.30 -5.72 -9.47
N LEU A 82 14.64 -5.84 -8.33
CA LEU A 82 15.22 -6.39 -7.12
C LEU A 82 14.72 -7.82 -6.89
N THR A 83 15.62 -8.66 -6.37
CA THR A 83 15.26 -10.00 -5.89
C THR A 83 15.12 -9.96 -4.39
N ALA A 84 13.93 -10.26 -3.89
CA ALA A 84 13.66 -10.31 -2.46
C ALA A 84 13.85 -11.73 -1.92
N LYS A 85 14.42 -11.83 -0.72
CA LYS A 85 14.60 -13.08 0.04
C LYS A 85 13.58 -13.17 1.15
N ALA A 86 12.91 -14.30 1.28
CA ALA A 86 12.01 -14.55 2.41
C ALA A 86 12.80 -14.62 3.73
N LEU A 87 12.30 -13.90 4.72
CA LEU A 87 12.62 -14.02 6.14
C LEU A 87 11.39 -14.56 6.88
N GLU A 88 11.41 -14.57 8.20
CA GLU A 88 10.31 -15.13 8.99
C GLU A 88 8.96 -14.44 8.71
N ASN A 89 8.94 -13.09 8.74
CA ASN A 89 7.73 -12.29 8.66
C ASN A 89 7.74 -11.22 7.55
N LYS A 90 8.70 -11.29 6.62
CA LYS A 90 8.85 -10.32 5.53
C LYS A 90 9.65 -10.88 4.37
N TYR A 91 9.60 -10.20 3.24
CA TYR A 91 10.58 -10.33 2.17
C TYR A 91 11.53 -9.15 2.21
N GLN A 92 12.83 -9.40 2.04
CA GLN A 92 13.89 -8.41 2.13
C GLN A 92 14.70 -8.34 0.84
N ALA A 93 14.94 -7.12 0.36
CA ALA A 93 15.81 -6.83 -0.76
C ALA A 93 16.73 -5.65 -0.44
N PHE A 94 17.75 -5.46 -1.25
CA PHE A 94 18.69 -4.35 -1.12
C PHE A 94 18.96 -3.72 -2.48
N PHE A 95 19.18 -2.41 -2.48
CA PHE A 95 19.80 -1.71 -3.61
C PHE A 95 20.86 -0.74 -3.09
N THR A 96 21.80 -0.36 -3.94
CA THR A 96 22.84 0.62 -3.60
C THR A 96 22.63 1.85 -4.46
N PRO A 97 22.23 2.99 -3.87
CA PRO A 97 22.10 4.25 -4.62
C PRO A 97 23.44 4.68 -5.21
N ASP A 98 23.45 5.10 -6.47
CA ASP A 98 24.63 5.54 -7.22
C ASP A 98 24.60 7.03 -7.60
N GLU A 99 23.46 7.70 -7.42
CA GLU A 99 23.27 9.14 -7.67
C GLU A 99 22.49 9.83 -6.55
N ASP A 100 22.57 11.15 -6.46
CA ASP A 100 21.77 11.96 -5.56
C ASP A 100 20.38 12.22 -6.16
N GLY A 101 19.35 12.22 -5.31
CA GLY A 101 17.96 12.45 -5.68
C GLY A 101 17.00 11.52 -4.95
N VAL A 102 15.77 11.44 -5.44
CA VAL A 102 14.72 10.60 -4.85
C VAL A 102 14.55 9.33 -5.68
N TYR A 103 14.80 8.19 -5.05
CA TYR A 103 14.52 6.87 -5.58
C TYR A 103 13.10 6.47 -5.23
N THR A 104 12.38 5.89 -6.17
CA THR A 104 11.06 5.30 -5.94
C THR A 104 11.17 3.78 -5.98
N VAL A 105 10.75 3.12 -4.91
CA VAL A 105 10.62 1.66 -4.86
C VAL A 105 9.16 1.32 -5.13
N VAL A 106 8.93 0.42 -6.08
CA VAL A 106 7.59 0.02 -6.53
C VAL A 106 7.45 -1.49 -6.41
N MET A 107 6.36 -1.93 -5.81
CA MET A 107 5.94 -3.33 -5.76
C MET A 107 4.59 -3.47 -6.46
N HIS A 108 4.44 -4.55 -7.23
CA HIS A 108 3.20 -4.90 -7.91
C HIS A 108 2.99 -6.41 -7.93
N HIS A 109 1.75 -6.85 -7.68
CA HIS A 109 1.35 -8.24 -7.82
C HIS A 109 -0.14 -8.38 -8.11
N ILE A 110 -0.46 -9.12 -9.17
CA ILE A 110 -1.82 -9.59 -9.44
C ILE A 110 -1.89 -11.03 -8.95
N VAL A 111 -2.76 -11.29 -7.97
CA VAL A 111 -2.91 -12.61 -7.37
C VAL A 111 -3.42 -13.62 -8.40
N LYS A 112 -2.77 -14.78 -8.44
CA LYS A 112 -3.12 -15.87 -9.36
C LYS A 112 -4.56 -16.37 -9.16
N ASP A 113 -5.00 -16.47 -7.91
CA ASP A 113 -6.32 -16.96 -7.56
C ASP A 113 -7.37 -15.85 -7.56
N VAL A 114 -8.53 -16.14 -8.16
CA VAL A 114 -9.72 -15.28 -8.02
C VAL A 114 -10.32 -15.57 -6.64
N TYR A 115 -10.47 -14.52 -5.84
CA TYR A 115 -11.03 -14.57 -4.50
C TYR A 115 -12.55 -14.27 -4.54
N GLY A 116 -13.38 -15.27 -4.28
CA GLY A 116 -14.82 -15.14 -4.53
C GLY A 116 -15.09 -14.84 -6.00
N THR A 117 -15.54 -13.62 -6.30
CA THR A 117 -15.73 -13.09 -7.66
C THR A 117 -14.76 -11.94 -7.97
N MET A 118 -13.72 -11.76 -7.16
CA MET A 118 -12.76 -10.65 -7.30
C MET A 118 -11.38 -11.11 -7.75
N LYS A 119 -10.84 -10.42 -8.75
CA LYS A 119 -9.42 -10.43 -9.08
C LYS A 119 -8.71 -9.41 -8.21
N LEU A 120 -7.64 -9.81 -7.52
CA LEU A 120 -6.90 -8.96 -6.59
C LEU A 120 -5.62 -8.41 -7.21
N ASP A 121 -5.40 -7.10 -7.07
CA ASP A 121 -4.26 -6.36 -7.61
C ASP A 121 -3.63 -5.50 -6.51
N TYR A 122 -2.49 -5.95 -5.98
CA TYR A 122 -1.75 -5.27 -4.92
C TYR A 122 -0.64 -4.39 -5.49
N ASN A 123 -0.60 -3.16 -5.02
CA ASN A 123 0.39 -2.17 -5.39
C ASN A 123 0.95 -1.53 -4.11
N SER A 124 2.24 -1.30 -4.07
CA SER A 124 2.87 -0.55 -2.98
C SER A 124 4.01 0.29 -3.50
N SER A 125 4.29 1.40 -2.84
CA SER A 125 5.46 2.20 -3.15
C SER A 125 6.03 2.88 -1.92
N ALA A 126 7.32 3.21 -2.01
CA ALA A 126 8.04 3.99 -1.01
C ALA A 126 9.10 4.85 -1.70
N THR A 127 9.51 5.95 -1.07
CA THR A 127 10.54 6.85 -1.59
C THR A 127 11.73 6.91 -0.64
N VAL A 128 12.93 7.04 -1.23
CA VAL A 128 14.21 7.17 -0.51
C VAL A 128 14.95 8.38 -1.07
N THR A 129 15.22 9.38 -0.24
CA THR A 129 16.04 10.54 -0.63
C THR A 129 17.51 10.26 -0.36
N VAL A 130 18.36 10.54 -1.35
CA VAL A 130 19.82 10.45 -1.26
C VAL A 130 20.41 11.83 -1.54
N GLY A 131 21.23 12.34 -0.62
CA GLY A 131 21.74 13.70 -0.70
C GLY A 131 20.63 14.76 -0.54
N ASN A 132 20.78 15.90 -1.19
CA ASN A 132 19.88 17.06 -1.10
C ASN A 132 19.12 17.38 -2.40
N ALA A 133 19.25 16.55 -3.43
CA ALA A 133 18.61 16.79 -4.71
C ALA A 133 17.15 16.36 -4.70
N ALA A 134 16.27 17.18 -5.29
CA ALA A 134 14.84 16.86 -5.45
C ALA A 134 14.53 16.09 -6.75
N LYS A 135 15.52 15.84 -7.60
CA LYS A 135 15.36 15.08 -8.85
C LYS A 135 14.74 13.72 -8.56
N GLY A 136 13.76 13.30 -9.33
CA GLY A 136 13.02 12.05 -9.14
C GLY A 136 11.87 12.10 -8.14
N ASN A 137 11.66 13.23 -7.44
CA ASN A 137 10.53 13.41 -6.51
C ASN A 137 9.26 13.82 -7.27
N GLU A 138 8.72 12.88 -8.01
CA GLU A 138 7.55 13.11 -8.88
C GLU A 138 6.63 11.87 -8.92
N ALA A 139 5.33 12.10 -9.01
CA ALA A 139 4.33 11.03 -9.06
C ALA A 139 4.53 10.10 -10.26
N ALA A 140 4.99 10.63 -11.39
CA ALA A 140 5.26 9.87 -12.62
C ALA A 140 6.42 8.86 -12.50
N ALA A 141 7.18 8.87 -11.39
CA ALA A 141 8.16 7.83 -11.11
C ALA A 141 7.51 6.48 -10.76
N ASN A 142 6.23 6.46 -10.36
CA ASN A 142 5.51 5.24 -10.05
C ASN A 142 4.61 4.85 -11.23
N SER A 143 4.89 3.72 -11.86
CA SER A 143 4.16 3.19 -13.03
C SER A 143 2.98 2.26 -12.70
N ASN A 144 2.68 2.02 -11.42
CA ASN A 144 1.55 1.21 -11.02
C ASN A 144 0.21 1.84 -11.45
N VAL A 145 -0.75 1.00 -11.83
CA VAL A 145 -2.09 1.43 -12.27
C VAL A 145 -2.81 2.25 -11.20
N ILE A 146 -2.65 1.86 -9.94
CA ILE A 146 -3.13 2.60 -8.77
C ILE A 146 -1.94 2.97 -7.91
N SER A 147 -1.83 4.23 -7.51
CA SER A 147 -0.66 4.71 -6.78
C SER A 147 -0.97 5.90 -5.87
N LEU A 148 -0.08 6.10 -4.91
CA LEU A 148 -0.06 7.22 -3.97
C LEU A 148 1.29 7.93 -4.07
N PHE A 149 1.29 9.24 -3.89
CA PHE A 149 2.51 10.03 -3.94
C PHE A 149 2.42 11.24 -2.99
N SER A 150 3.51 11.54 -2.29
CA SER A 150 3.67 12.76 -1.51
C SER A 150 5.07 13.34 -1.72
N LYS A 151 5.15 14.63 -2.01
CA LYS A 151 6.43 15.36 -2.12
C LYS A 151 7.16 15.41 -0.77
N GLU A 152 6.40 15.37 0.32
CA GLU A 152 6.89 15.47 1.69
C GLU A 152 7.28 14.12 2.31
N ALA A 153 7.09 12.99 1.62
CA ALA A 153 7.20 11.65 2.20
C ALA A 153 8.53 11.37 2.92
N THR A 154 9.63 11.96 2.45
CA THR A 154 10.97 11.79 3.05
C THR A 154 11.39 12.92 3.97
N THR A 155 10.63 14.01 4.04
CA THR A 155 10.91 15.22 4.83
C THR A 155 9.82 15.57 5.83
N ALA A 156 8.80 14.70 5.94
CA ALA A 156 7.63 14.92 6.79
C ALA A 156 8.00 15.17 8.26
N LYS A 157 7.31 16.12 8.87
CA LYS A 157 7.50 16.49 10.27
C LYS A 157 6.17 16.51 11.01
N GLN A 158 6.23 16.26 12.32
CA GLN A 158 5.06 16.46 13.19
C GLN A 158 4.51 17.88 13.04
N LYS A 159 3.17 18.00 13.10
CA LYS A 159 2.42 19.26 13.02
C LYS A 159 2.57 20.04 11.69
N ALA A 160 3.27 19.49 10.71
CA ALA A 160 3.30 20.02 9.35
C ALA A 160 2.26 19.29 8.49
N THR A 161 1.52 20.03 7.67
CA THR A 161 0.54 19.41 6.77
C THR A 161 1.25 18.63 5.67
N ILE A 162 0.81 17.40 5.43
CA ILE A 162 1.27 16.51 4.38
C ILE A 162 0.17 16.41 3.34
N TYR A 163 0.53 16.53 2.06
CA TYR A 163 -0.37 16.32 0.93
C TYR A 163 -0.05 14.99 0.26
N VAL A 164 -1.08 14.21 -0.03
CA VAL A 164 -0.95 12.94 -0.74
C VAL A 164 -1.87 12.94 -1.95
N SER A 165 -1.29 12.74 -3.13
CA SER A 165 -2.01 12.55 -4.38
C SER A 165 -2.32 11.07 -4.57
N ALA A 166 -3.58 10.74 -4.86
CA ALA A 166 -4.03 9.44 -5.28
C ALA A 166 -4.20 9.44 -6.80
N LEU A 167 -3.67 8.43 -7.45
CA LEU A 167 -3.68 8.30 -8.91
C LEU A 167 -4.28 6.94 -9.31
N TYR A 168 -5.06 6.96 -10.39
CA TYR A 168 -5.56 5.79 -11.09
C TYR A 168 -5.28 5.97 -12.58
N GLU A 169 -4.56 5.03 -13.20
CA GLU A 169 -4.09 5.14 -14.59
C GLU A 169 -3.35 6.46 -14.89
N ALA A 170 -2.46 6.85 -13.97
CA ALA A 170 -1.71 8.12 -14.02
C ALA A 170 -2.57 9.39 -14.03
N LYS A 171 -3.87 9.30 -13.74
CA LYS A 171 -4.80 10.44 -13.60
C LYS A 171 -5.19 10.62 -12.14
N GLU A 172 -5.60 11.85 -11.79
CA GLU A 172 -6.08 12.15 -10.43
C GLU A 172 -7.30 11.29 -10.07
N ALA A 173 -7.20 10.54 -8.99
CA ALA A 173 -8.29 9.76 -8.42
C ALA A 173 -9.18 10.65 -7.55
N LYS A 174 -10.16 11.35 -8.18
CA LYS A 174 -11.03 12.33 -7.53
C LYS A 174 -12.13 11.67 -6.73
N LYS A 175 -12.50 12.26 -5.59
CA LYS A 175 -13.61 11.82 -4.73
C LYS A 175 -13.50 10.34 -4.33
N GLN A 176 -12.28 9.89 -4.10
CA GLN A 176 -11.98 8.55 -3.62
C GLN A 176 -11.70 8.57 -2.12
N LYS A 177 -12.09 7.49 -1.45
CA LYS A 177 -11.79 7.28 -0.04
C LYS A 177 -10.35 6.80 0.10
N ILE A 178 -9.60 7.46 0.97
CA ILE A 178 -8.21 7.15 1.28
C ILE A 178 -8.07 7.04 2.78
N LYS A 179 -7.49 5.96 3.26
CA LYS A 179 -7.26 5.70 4.67
C LYS A 179 -5.84 6.16 5.03
N VAL A 180 -5.71 6.84 6.16
CA VAL A 180 -4.43 7.19 6.79
C VAL A 180 -4.37 6.49 8.13
N ILE A 181 -3.34 5.69 8.34
CA ILE A 181 -3.09 4.92 9.57
C ILE A 181 -1.85 5.47 10.24
N ALA A 182 -1.99 5.90 11.48
CA ALA A 182 -0.90 6.45 12.29
C ALA A 182 -0.04 5.34 12.92
N PRO A 183 1.18 5.66 13.42
CA PRO A 183 2.09 4.68 14.02
C PRO A 183 1.53 3.92 15.23
N ASN A 184 0.49 4.46 15.88
CA ASN A 184 -0.19 3.85 17.03
C ASN A 184 -1.47 3.10 16.65
N GLY A 185 -1.71 2.82 15.36
CA GLY A 185 -2.90 2.14 14.86
C GLY A 185 -4.14 3.03 14.71
N TRP A 186 -4.08 4.33 15.07
CA TRP A 186 -5.21 5.23 14.84
C TRP A 186 -5.44 5.46 13.34
N GLU A 187 -6.69 5.35 12.91
CA GLU A 187 -7.08 5.45 11.51
C GLU A 187 -7.96 6.66 11.23
N LYS A 188 -7.82 7.21 10.03
CA LYS A 188 -8.70 8.24 9.51
C LYS A 188 -8.99 8.02 8.03
N GLU A 189 -10.27 8.03 7.67
CA GLU A 189 -10.71 8.08 6.28
C GLU A 189 -10.86 9.53 5.81
N LEU A 190 -10.29 9.82 4.65
CA LEU A 190 -10.33 11.13 3.99
C LEU A 190 -10.81 10.94 2.54
N TRP A 191 -11.47 11.96 2.00
CA TRP A 191 -11.90 11.97 0.60
C TRP A 191 -10.99 12.87 -0.23
N SER A 192 -10.47 12.34 -1.34
CA SER A 192 -9.68 13.15 -2.26
C SER A 192 -10.53 14.27 -2.89
N ASN A 193 -9.90 15.41 -3.06
CA ASN A 193 -10.49 16.59 -3.70
C ASN A 193 -10.54 16.45 -5.24
N ASP A 194 -10.92 17.52 -5.95
CA ASP A 194 -10.99 17.53 -7.42
C ASP A 194 -9.60 17.47 -8.12
N LYS A 195 -8.50 17.47 -7.35
CA LYS A 195 -7.14 17.22 -7.83
C LYS A 195 -6.63 15.82 -7.46
N GLY A 196 -7.50 14.97 -6.89
CA GLY A 196 -7.11 13.65 -6.41
C GLY A 196 -6.27 13.70 -5.12
N GLU A 197 -6.28 14.79 -4.35
CA GLU A 197 -5.42 14.99 -3.19
C GLU A 197 -6.19 14.89 -1.89
N ILE A 198 -5.58 14.29 -0.88
CA ILE A 198 -5.92 14.44 0.54
C ILE A 198 -4.84 15.25 1.25
N SER A 199 -5.17 15.76 2.43
CA SER A 199 -4.18 16.32 3.34
C SER A 199 -4.46 15.90 4.78
N PHE A 200 -3.39 15.72 5.56
CA PHE A 200 -3.48 15.48 6.99
C PHE A 200 -2.29 16.09 7.73
N THR A 201 -2.46 16.31 9.03
CA THR A 201 -1.42 16.85 9.88
C THR A 201 -1.04 15.79 10.92
N PRO A 202 0.14 15.17 10.83
CA PRO A 202 0.57 14.14 11.76
C PRO A 202 0.85 14.71 13.14
N ILE A 203 0.38 14.03 14.19
CA ILE A 203 0.58 14.41 15.59
C ILE A 203 1.71 13.61 16.24
N TRP A 204 1.99 12.43 15.76
CA TRP A 204 3.04 11.54 16.27
C TRP A 204 4.19 11.42 15.28
N SER A 205 5.41 11.20 15.77
CA SER A 205 6.52 10.73 14.94
C SER A 205 6.35 9.24 14.65
N GLY A 206 6.93 8.78 13.56
CA GLY A 206 6.87 7.38 13.14
C GLY A 206 6.31 7.22 11.73
N ASN A 207 6.01 5.99 11.36
CA ASN A 207 5.53 5.66 10.02
C ASN A 207 4.01 5.78 9.95
N TYR A 208 3.52 6.56 8.99
CA TYR A 208 2.12 6.64 8.61
C TYR A 208 1.91 5.81 7.34
N MET A 209 0.98 4.88 7.39
CA MET A 209 0.52 4.17 6.21
C MET A 209 -0.62 4.94 5.56
N VAL A 210 -0.55 5.12 4.25
CA VAL A 210 -1.66 5.63 3.44
C VAL A 210 -2.11 4.52 2.51
N GLU A 211 -3.42 4.24 2.52
CA GLU A 211 -4.05 3.19 1.73
C GLU A 211 -5.11 3.78 0.81
N PHE A 212 -5.05 3.39 -0.44
CA PHE A 212 -6.07 3.68 -1.44
C PHE A 212 -6.55 2.37 -2.07
N ALA A 213 -7.80 1.99 -1.80
CA ALA A 213 -8.44 0.84 -2.41
C ALA A 213 -9.51 1.29 -3.41
N TYR A 214 -9.55 0.63 -4.56
CA TYR A 214 -10.50 0.89 -5.62
C TYR A 214 -11.03 -0.42 -6.20
N THR A 215 -12.35 -0.56 -6.29
CA THR A 215 -13.00 -1.71 -6.91
C THR A 215 -13.60 -1.29 -8.24
N GLU A 216 -13.13 -1.91 -9.30
CA GLU A 216 -13.64 -1.72 -10.66
C GLU A 216 -14.63 -2.83 -11.00
N LYS A 217 -15.81 -2.46 -11.48
CA LYS A 217 -16.79 -3.38 -12.04
C LYS A 217 -16.34 -3.80 -13.45
N ALA A 218 -15.66 -4.93 -13.55
CA ALA A 218 -15.13 -5.44 -14.81
C ALA A 218 -15.15 -6.97 -14.77
N ALA A 219 -16.07 -7.56 -15.51
CA ALA A 219 -16.16 -9.00 -15.63
C ALA A 219 -15.08 -9.53 -16.57
N GLY A 220 -14.55 -10.72 -16.27
CA GLY A 220 -13.54 -11.36 -17.11
C GLY A 220 -13.20 -12.77 -16.64
N GLU A 221 -12.08 -13.27 -17.14
CA GLU A 221 -11.51 -14.56 -16.77
C GLU A 221 -10.02 -14.38 -16.41
N HIS A 222 -9.59 -15.00 -15.32
CA HIS A 222 -8.22 -14.98 -14.86
C HIS A 222 -7.83 -16.39 -14.40
N ASN A 223 -6.81 -16.98 -15.04
CA ASN A 223 -6.34 -18.33 -14.76
C ASN A 223 -7.46 -19.39 -14.73
N GLY A 224 -8.41 -19.33 -15.71
CA GLY A 224 -9.51 -20.27 -15.84
C GLY A 224 -10.68 -20.07 -14.88
N LYS A 225 -10.67 -18.98 -14.07
CA LYS A 225 -11.75 -18.61 -13.16
C LYS A 225 -12.38 -17.28 -13.57
N LYS A 226 -13.71 -17.22 -13.60
CA LYS A 226 -14.46 -15.99 -13.88
C LYS A 226 -14.41 -15.05 -12.67
N TYR A 227 -14.37 -13.76 -12.95
CA TYR A 227 -14.51 -12.69 -11.94
C TYR A 227 -15.47 -11.62 -12.47
N ASP A 228 -16.08 -10.86 -11.56
CA ASP A 228 -17.02 -9.78 -11.84
C ASP A 228 -16.43 -8.41 -11.50
N GLU A 229 -15.39 -8.40 -10.68
CA GLU A 229 -14.76 -7.19 -10.15
C GLU A 229 -13.24 -7.34 -10.08
N ILE A 230 -12.55 -6.22 -10.21
CA ILE A 230 -11.11 -6.12 -9.93
C ILE A 230 -10.94 -5.22 -8.71
N TRP A 231 -10.47 -5.79 -7.60
CA TRP A 231 -10.09 -5.02 -6.44
C TRP A 231 -8.61 -4.65 -6.56
N LYS A 232 -8.33 -3.38 -6.46
CA LYS A 232 -6.98 -2.81 -6.53
C LYS A 232 -6.67 -2.09 -5.23
N MET A 233 -5.46 -2.23 -4.73
CA MET A 233 -4.99 -1.54 -3.53
C MET A 233 -3.61 -0.95 -3.77
N ALA A 234 -3.43 0.29 -3.35
CA ALA A 234 -2.13 0.95 -3.26
C ALA A 234 -1.83 1.32 -1.82
N THR A 235 -0.60 1.02 -1.37
CA THR A 235 -0.07 1.46 -0.08
C THR A 235 1.14 2.37 -0.27
N TYR A 236 1.29 3.34 0.63
CA TYR A 236 2.41 4.27 0.63
C TYR A 236 2.79 4.66 2.06
N LEU A 237 4.06 4.46 2.40
CA LEU A 237 4.55 4.74 3.75
C LEU A 237 5.23 6.11 3.81
N ILE A 238 4.87 6.92 4.80
CA ILE A 238 5.44 8.25 5.06
C ILE A 238 6.08 8.26 6.43
N SER A 239 7.40 8.49 6.49
CA SER A 239 8.14 8.61 7.76
C SER A 239 8.10 10.03 8.27
N VAL A 240 7.46 10.24 9.43
CA VAL A 240 7.33 11.53 10.13
C VAL A 240 8.37 11.63 11.25
N LYS A 241 9.16 12.71 11.23
CA LYS A 241 10.20 13.02 12.23
C LYS A 241 9.70 13.98 13.29
#